data_d857771cb0fc3352e205c7eb1ae155e4
#
_entry.id   d857771cb0fc3352e205c7eb1ae155e4
#
_cell.length_a   1.000
_cell.length_b   1.000
_cell.length_c   1.000
_cell.angle_alpha   90.00
_cell.angle_beta   90.00
_cell.angle_gamma   90.00
#
_symmetry.space_group_name_H-M   'P 1'
#
loop_
_entity.id
_entity.type
_entity.pdbx_description
1 polymer ?
#
loop_
_entity_poly.entity_id
_entity_poly.type
_entity_poly.pdbx_seq_one_letter_code
_entity_poly.pdbx_strand_id
1 'polypeptide(L)'
;MKKLLLTGGGTAGHVTPNIAMLPLLKEEGYDISYIGSYNGIEKTLITEQGIPYYGIATGKLRRYFDVKNLTDPFRVIKGCFEARRLIRQLKPDVVFSKGGFVSVPVVLAAHREHIPVIIHESDMTPGLANKICIPYASKVCCNFPETVSMIPDNKGVLTGTPIRAELSQGNRQAGLDLCHFTSSKPVIMVIGGSLGALHVNEAVRSILPNLLERFQVVHLCGKGKVDESFYSTTGYYQFEYIDKELKDLFAAADIVISRAGANAIFELLSLSKPNLLIPLPAGASRGDQILNAESFRKQGFSMVLSEEELSDESLYLAICNLYEHRAEYTACMKKASGIDSIRQIVSLINEASL
;
A
#
# COMPACT_ATOMS: atom_id res chain seq x y z
N MET A 1 -13.85 22.02 -17.86
CA MET A 1 -12.99 20.91 -17.45
C MET A 1 -13.03 20.86 -15.95
N LYS A 2 -13.41 19.73 -15.34
CA LYS A 2 -13.49 19.58 -13.88
C LYS A 2 -12.09 19.56 -13.29
N LYS A 3 -11.90 20.17 -12.14
CA LYS A 3 -10.61 20.28 -11.45
C LYS A 3 -10.56 19.39 -10.22
N LEU A 4 -9.64 18.45 -10.23
CA LEU A 4 -9.42 17.53 -9.11
C LEU A 4 -8.12 17.86 -8.39
N LEU A 5 -8.21 18.01 -7.08
CA LEU A 5 -7.04 18.15 -6.21
C LEU A 5 -6.78 16.84 -5.49
N LEU A 6 -5.63 16.22 -5.77
CA LEU A 6 -5.15 15.04 -5.07
C LEU A 6 -4.24 15.44 -3.90
N THR A 7 -4.28 14.66 -2.82
CA THR A 7 -3.35 14.81 -1.69
C THR A 7 -3.08 13.47 -1.02
N GLY A 8 -1.98 13.38 -0.34
CA GLY A 8 -1.50 12.23 0.40
C GLY A 8 0.02 12.28 0.50
N GLY A 9 0.62 11.55 1.40
CA GLY A 9 2.08 11.54 1.48
C GLY A 9 2.64 11.03 2.79
N GLY A 10 3.95 11.22 2.92
CA GLY A 10 4.74 10.69 4.02
C GLY A 10 5.29 9.28 3.77
N THR A 11 4.63 8.49 2.92
CA THR A 11 5.10 7.17 2.45
C THR A 11 4.62 6.93 1.03
N ALA A 12 5.29 6.06 0.27
CA ALA A 12 4.87 5.67 -1.08
C ALA A 12 3.44 5.08 -1.08
N GLY A 13 3.05 4.35 -0.04
CA GLY A 13 1.72 3.76 0.10
C GLY A 13 0.55 4.77 0.11
N HIS A 14 0.80 6.05 0.44
CA HIS A 14 -0.19 7.11 0.32
C HIS A 14 -0.14 7.84 -1.03
N VAL A 15 0.74 7.44 -1.95
CA VAL A 15 0.94 8.09 -3.24
C VAL A 15 0.60 7.17 -4.40
N THR A 16 1.11 5.94 -4.38
CA THR A 16 0.93 4.97 -5.46
C THR A 16 -0.53 4.70 -5.83
N PRO A 17 -1.51 4.64 -4.89
CA PRO A 17 -2.91 4.51 -5.28
C PRO A 17 -3.48 5.75 -6.00
N ASN A 18 -2.98 6.96 -5.69
CA ASN A 18 -3.34 8.15 -6.45
C ASN A 18 -2.82 8.04 -7.89
N ILE A 19 -1.59 7.56 -8.07
CA ILE A 19 -0.99 7.34 -9.39
C ILE A 19 -1.79 6.29 -10.18
N ALA A 20 -2.23 5.20 -9.54
CA ALA A 20 -3.01 4.16 -10.19
C ALA A 20 -4.34 4.67 -10.78
N MET A 21 -4.92 5.74 -10.23
CA MET A 21 -6.16 6.34 -10.74
C MET A 21 -5.93 7.33 -11.90
N LEU A 22 -4.70 7.84 -12.09
CA LEU A 22 -4.44 8.90 -13.07
C LEU A 22 -4.88 8.60 -14.49
N PRO A 23 -4.70 7.37 -15.04
CA PRO A 23 -5.15 7.07 -16.40
C PRO A 23 -6.64 7.31 -16.57
N LEU A 24 -7.47 6.75 -15.70
CA LEU A 24 -8.93 6.90 -15.79
C LEU A 24 -9.39 8.34 -15.50
N LEU A 25 -8.76 9.02 -14.52
CA LEU A 25 -9.08 10.43 -14.23
C LEU A 25 -8.76 11.36 -15.41
N LYS A 26 -7.69 11.08 -16.15
CA LYS A 26 -7.32 11.84 -17.37
C LYS A 26 -8.32 11.53 -18.51
N GLU A 27 -8.74 10.28 -18.66
CA GLU A 27 -9.76 9.85 -19.62
C GLU A 27 -11.10 10.54 -19.35
N GLU A 28 -11.50 10.68 -18.10
CA GLU A 28 -12.68 11.42 -17.63
C GLU A 28 -12.54 12.96 -17.77
N GLY A 29 -11.41 13.45 -18.26
CA GLY A 29 -11.18 14.86 -18.57
C GLY A 29 -10.90 15.76 -17.37
N TYR A 30 -10.37 15.23 -16.27
CA TYR A 30 -9.98 16.02 -15.10
C TYR A 30 -8.70 16.81 -15.34
N ASP A 31 -8.71 18.10 -14.94
CA ASP A 31 -7.50 18.89 -14.68
C ASP A 31 -7.00 18.57 -13.27
N ILE A 32 -5.89 17.85 -13.18
CA ILE A 32 -5.41 17.26 -11.93
C ILE A 32 -4.25 18.07 -11.37
N SER A 33 -4.33 18.42 -10.09
CA SER A 33 -3.24 19.02 -9.33
C SER A 33 -2.97 18.21 -8.06
N TYR A 34 -1.80 18.35 -7.47
CA TYR A 34 -1.41 17.66 -6.25
C TYR A 34 -0.86 18.63 -5.21
N ILE A 35 -1.34 18.52 -3.97
CA ILE A 35 -0.74 19.17 -2.80
C ILE A 35 -0.10 18.11 -1.90
N GLY A 36 1.20 18.30 -1.59
CA GLY A 36 1.99 17.43 -0.73
C GLY A 36 2.96 18.21 0.14
N SER A 37 3.89 17.54 0.82
CA SER A 37 4.93 18.21 1.59
C SER A 37 6.03 18.79 0.69
N TYR A 38 6.82 19.75 1.20
CA TYR A 38 7.90 20.36 0.42
C TYR A 38 8.95 19.36 -0.09
N ASN A 39 9.28 18.35 0.72
CA ASN A 39 10.40 17.43 0.48
C ASN A 39 10.05 15.96 0.74
N GLY A 40 8.77 15.56 0.62
CA GLY A 40 8.36 14.17 0.75
C GLY A 40 8.59 13.36 -0.52
N ILE A 41 8.57 12.04 -0.39
CA ILE A 41 8.66 11.11 -1.52
C ILE A 41 7.56 11.34 -2.56
N GLU A 42 6.40 11.84 -2.12
CA GLU A 42 5.27 12.20 -2.98
C GLU A 42 5.65 13.24 -4.05
N LYS A 43 6.56 14.15 -3.75
CA LYS A 43 7.00 15.16 -4.71
C LYS A 43 7.66 14.51 -5.94
N THR A 44 8.59 13.62 -5.73
CA THR A 44 9.29 12.91 -6.81
C THR A 44 8.30 12.07 -7.61
N LEU A 45 7.54 11.20 -6.93
CA LEU A 45 6.62 10.27 -7.58
C LEU A 45 5.53 10.96 -8.42
N ILE A 46 5.02 12.11 -7.96
CA ILE A 46 3.95 12.84 -8.66
C ILE A 46 4.51 13.70 -9.80
N THR A 47 5.68 14.33 -9.62
CA THR A 47 6.30 15.10 -10.70
C THR A 47 6.74 14.22 -11.87
N GLU A 48 7.16 12.99 -11.62
CA GLU A 48 7.45 11.99 -12.66
C GLU A 48 6.21 11.64 -13.50
N GLN A 49 4.99 11.82 -12.96
CA GLN A 49 3.72 11.62 -13.70
C GLN A 49 3.29 12.87 -14.50
N GLY A 50 4.06 13.93 -14.47
CA GLY A 50 3.73 15.19 -15.14
C GLY A 50 2.57 15.96 -14.51
N ILE A 51 2.21 15.68 -13.26
CA ILE A 51 1.15 16.35 -12.52
C ILE A 51 1.70 17.60 -11.80
N PRO A 52 1.05 18.78 -11.92
CA PRO A 52 1.40 19.98 -11.17
C PRO A 52 1.42 19.73 -9.66
N TYR A 53 2.57 19.97 -9.03
CA TYR A 53 2.79 19.71 -7.61
C TYR A 53 3.01 20.99 -6.82
N TYR A 54 2.32 21.11 -5.69
CA TYR A 54 2.40 22.25 -4.77
C TYR A 54 2.80 21.77 -3.39
N GLY A 55 3.92 22.27 -2.87
CA GLY A 55 4.40 21.94 -1.54
C GLY A 55 3.78 22.81 -0.45
N ILE A 56 3.47 22.21 0.70
CA ILE A 56 3.06 22.91 1.91
C ILE A 56 3.88 22.48 3.13
N ALA A 57 3.85 23.30 4.17
CA ALA A 57 4.41 22.93 5.46
C ALA A 57 3.56 21.81 6.09
N THR A 58 4.23 20.79 6.62
CA THR A 58 3.59 19.65 7.26
C THR A 58 4.25 19.34 8.59
N GLY A 59 3.47 18.96 9.60
CA GLY A 59 3.95 18.48 10.89
C GLY A 59 3.63 16.99 11.04
N LYS A 60 4.58 16.21 11.52
CA LYS A 60 4.38 14.79 11.82
C LYS A 60 4.14 14.65 13.32
N LEU A 61 2.89 14.42 13.75
CA LEU A 61 2.59 14.06 15.14
C LEU A 61 3.26 12.73 15.47
N ARG A 62 4.41 12.80 16.15
CA ARG A 62 5.16 11.63 16.59
C ARG A 62 4.67 11.19 17.96
N ARG A 63 4.57 9.89 18.18
CA ARG A 63 4.08 9.30 19.43
C ARG A 63 5.13 9.29 20.56
N TYR A 64 6.41 9.48 20.24
CA TYR A 64 7.50 9.56 21.20
C TYR A 64 7.93 11.02 21.42
N PHE A 65 8.55 11.27 22.57
CA PHE A 65 9.02 12.60 22.93
C PHE A 65 10.16 13.00 21.97
N ASP A 66 9.85 13.94 21.06
CA ASP A 66 10.81 14.55 20.14
C ASP A 66 10.65 16.06 20.27
N VAL A 67 11.74 16.79 20.36
CA VAL A 67 11.75 18.28 20.42
C VAL A 67 10.98 18.88 19.23
N LYS A 68 10.93 18.17 18.10
CA LYS A 68 10.14 18.57 16.93
C LYS A 68 8.63 18.56 17.18
N ASN A 69 8.13 17.83 18.19
CA ASN A 69 6.72 17.85 18.57
C ASN A 69 6.27 19.24 19.07
N LEU A 70 7.18 20.10 19.53
CA LEU A 70 6.89 21.48 19.93
C LEU A 70 6.73 22.42 18.72
N THR A 71 7.41 22.13 17.61
CA THR A 71 7.37 22.94 16.37
C THR A 71 6.34 22.43 15.37
N ASP A 72 5.95 21.17 15.43
CA ASP A 72 5.02 20.54 14.50
C ASP A 72 3.60 21.17 14.51
N PRO A 73 3.00 21.58 15.65
CA PRO A 73 1.73 22.30 15.64
C PRO A 73 1.77 23.61 14.84
N PHE A 74 2.85 24.40 14.97
CA PHE A 74 3.02 25.63 14.19
C PHE A 74 3.18 25.34 12.69
N ARG A 75 3.85 24.24 12.34
CA ARG A 75 3.98 23.77 10.95
C ARG A 75 2.62 23.34 10.37
N VAL A 76 1.79 22.66 11.17
CA VAL A 76 0.42 22.29 10.75
C VAL A 76 -0.42 23.54 10.50
N ILE A 77 -0.38 24.51 11.42
CA ILE A 77 -1.09 25.79 11.26
C ILE A 77 -0.62 26.51 9.99
N LYS A 78 0.69 26.63 9.80
CA LYS A 78 1.26 27.21 8.57
C LYS A 78 0.77 26.46 7.33
N GLY A 79 0.82 25.13 7.36
CA GLY A 79 0.33 24.28 6.27
C GLY A 79 -1.14 24.49 5.95
N CYS A 80 -2.00 24.73 6.96
CA CYS A 80 -3.41 25.05 6.75
C CYS A 80 -3.59 26.40 6.01
N PHE A 81 -2.79 27.41 6.34
CA PHE A 81 -2.83 28.70 5.63
C PHE A 81 -2.34 28.57 4.18
N GLU A 82 -1.24 27.83 3.97
CA GLU A 82 -0.69 27.58 2.63
C GLU A 82 -1.65 26.75 1.77
N ALA A 83 -2.21 25.66 2.32
CA ALA A 83 -3.23 24.85 1.65
C ALA A 83 -4.45 25.69 1.26
N ARG A 84 -4.96 26.52 2.18
CA ARG A 84 -6.10 27.40 1.90
C ARG A 84 -5.83 28.39 0.78
N ARG A 85 -4.64 29.01 0.77
CA ARG A 85 -4.22 29.91 -0.31
C ARG A 85 -4.18 29.18 -1.66
N LEU A 86 -3.60 27.98 -1.70
CA LEU A 86 -3.52 27.17 -2.92
C LEU A 86 -4.91 26.74 -3.40
N ILE A 87 -5.78 26.28 -2.52
CA ILE A 87 -7.14 25.87 -2.86
C ILE A 87 -7.94 27.03 -3.47
N ARG A 88 -7.82 28.24 -2.91
CA ARG A 88 -8.45 29.44 -3.48
C ARG A 88 -7.89 29.84 -4.84
N GLN A 89 -6.61 29.55 -5.10
CA GLN A 89 -5.95 29.79 -6.38
C GLN A 89 -6.34 28.74 -7.43
N LEU A 90 -6.31 27.48 -7.06
CA LEU A 90 -6.57 26.34 -7.94
C LEU A 90 -8.06 26.16 -8.21
N LYS A 91 -8.91 26.48 -7.22
CA LYS A 91 -10.38 26.32 -7.27
C LYS A 91 -10.78 24.91 -7.71
N PRO A 92 -10.36 23.85 -6.99
CA PRO A 92 -10.78 22.51 -7.34
C PRO A 92 -12.27 22.30 -7.09
N ASP A 93 -12.92 21.49 -7.92
CA ASP A 93 -14.32 21.11 -7.75
C ASP A 93 -14.46 20.02 -6.67
N VAL A 94 -13.41 19.20 -6.49
CA VAL A 94 -13.37 18.14 -5.49
C VAL A 94 -11.93 17.88 -5.04
N VAL A 95 -11.78 17.43 -3.79
CA VAL A 95 -10.50 16.98 -3.21
C VAL A 95 -10.57 15.48 -2.92
N PHE A 96 -9.57 14.73 -3.38
CA PHE A 96 -9.37 13.34 -2.98
C PHE A 96 -8.10 13.20 -2.15
N SER A 97 -8.24 12.62 -0.95
CA SER A 97 -7.15 12.41 0.00
C SER A 97 -6.89 10.93 0.23
N LYS A 98 -5.68 10.47 -0.08
CA LYS A 98 -5.23 9.10 0.25
C LYS A 98 -4.75 8.98 1.70
N GLY A 99 -4.78 10.06 2.46
CA GLY A 99 -4.38 10.07 3.87
C GLY A 99 -2.91 10.42 4.09
N GLY A 100 -2.44 10.10 5.29
CA GLY A 100 -1.15 10.58 5.80
C GLY A 100 -1.29 11.99 6.42
N PHE A 101 -0.33 12.36 7.28
CA PHE A 101 -0.37 13.63 8.00
C PHE A 101 -0.30 14.86 7.08
N VAL A 102 0.17 14.69 5.85
CA VAL A 102 0.25 15.73 4.81
C VAL A 102 -1.13 16.18 4.37
N SER A 103 -2.11 15.30 4.36
CA SER A 103 -3.46 15.60 3.89
C SER A 103 -4.31 16.38 4.89
N VAL A 104 -3.99 16.35 6.18
CA VAL A 104 -4.80 17.05 7.22
C VAL A 104 -4.98 18.53 6.93
N PRO A 105 -3.92 19.34 6.69
CA PRO A 105 -4.08 20.75 6.32
C PRO A 105 -4.93 20.97 5.08
N VAL A 106 -4.81 20.07 4.08
CA VAL A 106 -5.54 20.19 2.80
C VAL A 106 -7.02 19.93 3.00
N VAL A 107 -7.38 18.87 3.73
CA VAL A 107 -8.78 18.51 4.02
C VAL A 107 -9.47 19.61 4.83
N LEU A 108 -8.81 20.12 5.88
CA LEU A 108 -9.35 21.22 6.70
C LEU A 108 -9.54 22.50 5.89
N ALA A 109 -8.61 22.81 4.99
CA ALA A 109 -8.70 23.98 4.12
C ALA A 109 -9.80 23.83 3.07
N ALA A 110 -9.95 22.65 2.45
CA ALA A 110 -11.02 22.35 1.49
C ALA A 110 -12.41 22.49 2.14
N HIS A 111 -12.59 21.91 3.33
CA HIS A 111 -13.83 22.04 4.08
C HIS A 111 -14.19 23.52 4.37
N ARG A 112 -13.20 24.35 4.74
CA ARG A 112 -13.40 25.79 4.96
C ARG A 112 -13.79 26.58 3.71
N GLU A 113 -13.37 26.12 2.55
CA GLU A 113 -13.73 26.70 1.25
C GLU A 113 -14.95 26.02 0.62
N HIS A 114 -15.67 25.17 1.38
CA HIS A 114 -16.88 24.46 0.98
C HIS A 114 -16.68 23.52 -0.24
N ILE A 115 -15.47 23.00 -0.41
CA ILE A 115 -15.13 22.04 -1.46
C ILE A 115 -15.34 20.63 -0.91
N PRO A 116 -16.07 19.75 -1.61
CA PRO A 116 -16.29 18.38 -1.19
C PRO A 116 -14.97 17.59 -1.12
N VAL A 117 -14.85 16.78 -0.08
CA VAL A 117 -13.67 15.99 0.18
C VAL A 117 -14.04 14.51 0.25
N ILE A 118 -13.35 13.69 -0.53
CA ILE A 118 -13.37 12.24 -0.40
C ILE A 118 -12.04 11.81 0.19
N ILE A 119 -12.08 11.00 1.23
CA ILE A 119 -10.87 10.43 1.83
C ILE A 119 -10.84 8.92 1.63
N HIS A 120 -9.65 8.35 1.67
CA HIS A 120 -9.45 6.91 1.56
C HIS A 120 -8.72 6.39 2.80
N GLU A 121 -9.28 5.36 3.44
CA GLU A 121 -8.65 4.62 4.53
C GLU A 121 -8.21 3.25 4.03
N SER A 122 -6.94 2.95 4.19
CA SER A 122 -6.37 1.69 3.71
C SER A 122 -6.35 0.60 4.76
N ASP A 123 -6.07 0.96 6.01
CA ASP A 123 -5.96 0.01 7.13
C ASP A 123 -7.34 -0.31 7.70
N MET A 124 -7.43 -1.45 8.41
CA MET A 124 -8.68 -1.87 9.03
C MET A 124 -9.18 -0.87 10.08
N THR A 125 -8.26 -0.19 10.78
CA THR A 125 -8.62 0.88 11.72
C THR A 125 -8.15 2.24 11.21
N PRO A 126 -9.01 3.28 11.20
CA PRO A 126 -8.62 4.59 10.72
C PRO A 126 -7.39 5.15 11.43
N GLY A 127 -6.40 5.58 10.64
CA GLY A 127 -5.22 6.23 11.15
C GLY A 127 -5.53 7.62 11.75
N LEU A 128 -4.64 8.15 12.60
CA LEU A 128 -4.87 9.44 13.29
C LEU A 128 -5.19 10.58 12.31
N ALA A 129 -4.48 10.66 11.19
CA ALA A 129 -4.75 11.68 10.18
C ALA A 129 -6.17 11.56 9.62
N ASN A 130 -6.60 10.35 9.27
CA ASN A 130 -7.95 10.11 8.77
C ASN A 130 -9.01 10.31 9.87
N LYS A 131 -8.76 9.93 11.12
CA LYS A 131 -9.66 10.24 12.25
C LYS A 131 -9.93 11.73 12.38
N ILE A 132 -8.93 12.59 12.16
CA ILE A 132 -9.09 14.05 12.15
C ILE A 132 -9.88 14.51 10.92
N CYS A 133 -9.71 13.86 9.76
CA CYS A 133 -10.31 14.25 8.50
C CYS A 133 -11.75 13.75 8.30
N ILE A 134 -12.11 12.58 8.87
CA ILE A 134 -13.43 11.95 8.71
C ILE A 134 -14.62 12.91 8.95
N PRO A 135 -14.65 13.75 10.01
CA PRO A 135 -15.77 14.68 10.24
C PRO A 135 -15.99 15.64 9.06
N TYR A 136 -14.95 15.98 8.33
CA TYR A 136 -14.94 16.96 7.25
C TYR A 136 -15.09 16.36 5.85
N ALA A 137 -15.10 15.02 5.76
CA ALA A 137 -15.24 14.31 4.50
C ALA A 137 -16.72 14.14 4.12
N SER A 138 -16.99 14.18 2.81
CA SER A 138 -18.29 13.83 2.24
C SER A 138 -18.46 12.32 2.15
N LYS A 139 -17.39 11.60 1.76
CA LYS A 139 -17.33 10.13 1.69
C LYS A 139 -15.97 9.65 2.17
N VAL A 140 -15.95 8.40 2.69
CA VAL A 140 -14.76 7.70 3.15
C VAL A 140 -14.69 6.36 2.43
N CYS A 141 -13.78 6.24 1.46
CA CYS A 141 -13.48 4.99 0.80
C CYS A 141 -12.71 4.08 1.74
N CYS A 142 -13.14 2.84 1.89
CA CYS A 142 -12.54 1.88 2.83
C CYS A 142 -12.12 0.61 2.09
N ASN A 143 -11.00 0.03 2.54
CA ASN A 143 -10.53 -1.26 2.04
C ASN A 143 -11.25 -2.43 2.70
N PHE A 144 -11.62 -2.31 3.96
CA PHE A 144 -12.17 -3.39 4.76
C PHE A 144 -13.65 -3.15 5.10
N PRO A 145 -14.51 -4.20 5.06
CA PRO A 145 -15.89 -4.08 5.47
C PRO A 145 -16.04 -3.62 6.93
N GLU A 146 -15.13 -4.05 7.79
CA GLU A 146 -15.10 -3.69 9.21
C GLU A 146 -14.88 -2.18 9.39
N THR A 147 -14.05 -1.58 8.53
CA THR A 147 -13.80 -0.13 8.57
C THR A 147 -15.05 0.66 8.22
N VAL A 148 -15.86 0.19 7.26
CA VAL A 148 -17.09 0.88 6.83
C VAL A 148 -18.03 1.07 8.04
N SER A 149 -18.18 0.05 8.88
CA SER A 149 -19.03 0.11 10.07
C SER A 149 -18.51 1.08 11.16
N MET A 150 -17.23 1.43 11.14
CA MET A 150 -16.62 2.38 12.07
C MET A 150 -16.75 3.85 11.62
N ILE A 151 -17.17 4.08 10.36
CA ILE A 151 -17.31 5.45 9.82
C ILE A 151 -18.70 5.99 10.16
N PRO A 152 -18.77 7.16 10.85
CA PRO A 152 -20.05 7.76 11.23
C PRO A 152 -20.82 8.28 10.01
N ASP A 153 -22.10 8.62 10.23
CA ASP A 153 -22.96 9.33 9.28
C ASP A 153 -23.17 8.61 7.94
N ASN A 154 -23.00 7.28 7.87
CA ASN A 154 -23.10 6.51 6.63
C ASN A 154 -22.20 7.03 5.48
N LYS A 155 -21.06 7.63 5.85
CA LYS A 155 -20.09 8.15 4.89
C LYS A 155 -19.15 7.05 4.35
N GLY A 156 -19.05 5.90 5.05
CA GLY A 156 -18.18 4.78 4.68
C GLY A 156 -18.68 4.07 3.41
N VAL A 157 -17.78 3.82 2.49
CA VAL A 157 -18.04 3.05 1.24
C VAL A 157 -16.94 2.01 1.07
N LEU A 158 -17.31 0.75 0.90
CA LEU A 158 -16.35 -0.31 0.60
C LEU A 158 -15.93 -0.20 -0.87
N THR A 159 -14.71 0.25 -1.11
CA THR A 159 -14.17 0.43 -2.48
C THR A 159 -12.97 -0.45 -2.76
N GLY A 160 -12.31 -0.98 -1.73
CA GLY A 160 -10.96 -1.50 -1.89
C GLY A 160 -9.95 -0.40 -2.19
N THR A 161 -8.72 -0.78 -2.54
CA THR A 161 -7.63 0.16 -2.85
C THR A 161 -7.33 0.19 -4.35
N PRO A 162 -7.07 1.38 -4.94
CA PRO A 162 -6.59 1.46 -6.31
C PRO A 162 -5.27 0.72 -6.49
N ILE A 163 -5.22 -0.21 -7.41
CA ILE A 163 -4.04 -1.02 -7.71
C ILE A 163 -3.59 -0.74 -9.13
N ARG A 164 -2.29 -0.68 -9.34
CA ARG A 164 -1.69 -0.49 -10.66
C ARG A 164 -2.05 -1.64 -11.59
N ALA A 165 -2.72 -1.34 -12.71
CA ALA A 165 -3.14 -2.34 -13.70
C ALA A 165 -1.95 -3.14 -14.28
N GLU A 166 -0.77 -2.52 -14.32
CA GLU A 166 0.46 -3.13 -14.83
C GLU A 166 0.87 -4.39 -14.07
N LEU A 167 0.55 -4.48 -12.76
CA LEU A 167 0.92 -5.64 -11.94
C LEU A 167 0.29 -6.95 -12.44
N SER A 168 -0.87 -6.89 -13.09
CA SER A 168 -1.53 -8.06 -13.69
C SER A 168 -0.99 -8.45 -15.07
N GLN A 169 -0.12 -7.63 -15.66
CA GLN A 169 0.42 -7.80 -17.02
C GLN A 169 1.82 -8.43 -17.03
N GLY A 170 2.21 -9.10 -15.94
CA GLY A 170 3.51 -9.73 -15.83
C GLY A 170 3.66 -11.00 -16.69
N ASN A 171 4.89 -11.27 -17.10
CA ASN A 171 5.26 -12.47 -17.84
C ASN A 171 6.07 -13.42 -16.95
N ARG A 172 5.56 -14.66 -16.75
CA ARG A 172 6.21 -15.67 -15.91
C ARG A 172 7.63 -15.98 -16.38
N GLN A 173 7.83 -16.16 -17.69
CA GLN A 173 9.15 -16.53 -18.21
C GLN A 173 10.16 -15.39 -18.01
N ALA A 174 9.75 -14.13 -18.25
CA ALA A 174 10.61 -12.97 -17.99
C ALA A 174 11.03 -12.89 -16.51
N GLY A 175 10.11 -13.19 -15.58
CA GLY A 175 10.43 -13.22 -14.15
C GLY A 175 11.40 -14.35 -13.78
N LEU A 176 11.26 -15.53 -14.40
CA LEU A 176 12.21 -16.65 -14.22
C LEU A 176 13.59 -16.29 -14.77
N ASP A 177 13.66 -15.74 -15.98
CA ASP A 177 14.90 -15.38 -16.65
C ASP A 177 15.67 -14.30 -15.86
N LEU A 178 14.94 -13.32 -15.30
CA LEU A 178 15.51 -12.25 -14.47
C LEU A 178 16.24 -12.78 -13.23
N CYS A 179 15.76 -13.89 -12.67
CA CYS A 179 16.34 -14.54 -11.50
C CYS A 179 17.25 -15.73 -11.86
N HIS A 180 17.45 -16.04 -13.13
CA HIS A 180 18.14 -17.23 -13.61
C HIS A 180 17.52 -18.54 -13.07
N PHE A 181 16.19 -18.54 -12.94
CA PHE A 181 15.42 -19.69 -12.46
C PHE A 181 14.99 -20.61 -13.60
N THR A 182 14.68 -21.84 -13.25
CA THR A 182 14.14 -22.83 -14.19
C THR A 182 12.64 -23.01 -13.97
N SER A 183 11.95 -23.57 -14.96
CA SER A 183 10.53 -23.94 -14.82
C SER A 183 10.29 -25.25 -14.04
N SER A 184 11.36 -25.94 -13.61
CA SER A 184 11.28 -27.25 -12.96
C SER A 184 10.88 -27.22 -11.50
N LYS A 185 11.10 -26.10 -10.82
CA LYS A 185 10.73 -25.90 -9.40
C LYS A 185 9.80 -24.72 -9.24
N PRO A 186 8.85 -24.79 -8.27
CA PRO A 186 8.01 -23.64 -7.93
C PRO A 186 8.82 -22.51 -7.31
N VAL A 187 8.30 -21.29 -7.44
CA VAL A 187 8.95 -20.05 -6.98
C VAL A 187 8.24 -19.47 -5.77
N ILE A 188 9.00 -19.23 -4.71
CA ILE A 188 8.60 -18.43 -3.56
C ILE A 188 9.12 -17.02 -3.77
N MET A 189 8.24 -16.03 -3.64
CA MET A 189 8.62 -14.62 -3.59
C MET A 189 8.54 -14.12 -2.15
N VAL A 190 9.60 -13.47 -1.67
CA VAL A 190 9.64 -12.84 -0.36
C VAL A 190 9.69 -11.33 -0.52
N ILE A 191 8.73 -10.60 0.08
CA ILE A 191 8.64 -9.15 -0.03
C ILE A 191 8.30 -8.49 1.31
N GLY A 192 9.27 -7.79 1.88
CA GLY A 192 9.14 -7.11 3.18
C GLY A 192 8.65 -5.65 3.13
N GLY A 193 8.25 -5.16 1.94
CA GLY A 193 7.98 -3.75 1.68
C GLY A 193 9.25 -2.94 1.38
N SER A 194 9.10 -1.65 1.06
CA SER A 194 10.19 -0.78 0.56
C SER A 194 11.38 -0.63 1.53
N LEU A 195 11.13 -0.73 2.84
CA LEU A 195 12.17 -0.69 3.86
C LEU A 195 12.74 -2.07 4.19
N GLY A 196 12.14 -3.15 3.64
CA GLY A 196 12.46 -4.52 3.95
C GLY A 196 12.08 -4.93 5.38
N ALA A 197 12.13 -6.22 5.66
CA ALA A 197 11.74 -6.82 6.93
C ALA A 197 12.91 -7.66 7.47
N LEU A 198 13.80 -7.08 8.29
CA LEU A 198 15.04 -7.73 8.72
C LEU A 198 14.80 -9.13 9.31
N HIS A 199 13.91 -9.26 10.29
CA HIS A 199 13.61 -10.54 10.93
C HIS A 199 13.05 -11.58 9.94
N VAL A 200 12.21 -11.17 8.98
CA VAL A 200 11.71 -12.08 7.93
C VAL A 200 12.84 -12.49 6.99
N ASN A 201 13.72 -11.53 6.63
CA ASN A 201 14.86 -11.81 5.76
C ASN A 201 15.79 -12.84 6.43
N GLU A 202 16.10 -12.67 7.71
CA GLU A 202 16.94 -13.58 8.49
C GLU A 202 16.30 -14.96 8.63
N ALA A 203 15.00 -15.02 8.98
CA ALA A 203 14.28 -16.28 9.12
C ALA A 203 14.18 -17.08 7.80
N VAL A 204 13.99 -16.39 6.67
CA VAL A 204 13.99 -17.06 5.36
C VAL A 204 15.38 -17.58 5.00
N ARG A 205 16.44 -16.82 5.30
CA ARG A 205 17.82 -17.24 5.01
C ARG A 205 18.27 -18.40 5.88
N SER A 206 17.83 -18.50 7.15
CA SER A 206 18.18 -19.60 8.03
C SER A 206 17.67 -20.96 7.50
N ILE A 207 16.47 -20.98 6.89
CA ILE A 207 15.87 -22.22 6.33
C ILE A 207 16.12 -22.37 4.82
N LEU A 208 16.91 -21.48 4.23
CA LEU A 208 17.12 -21.48 2.76
C LEU A 208 17.63 -22.80 2.21
N PRO A 209 18.58 -23.52 2.84
CA PRO A 209 19.01 -24.84 2.37
C PRO A 209 17.84 -25.82 2.19
N ASN A 210 16.94 -25.88 3.17
CA ASN A 210 15.77 -26.76 3.14
C ASN A 210 14.75 -26.33 2.06
N LEU A 211 14.56 -24.99 1.90
CA LEU A 211 13.66 -24.48 0.87
C LEU A 211 14.16 -24.81 -0.54
N LEU A 212 15.46 -24.69 -0.78
CA LEU A 212 16.05 -24.89 -2.11
C LEU A 212 16.04 -26.36 -2.58
N GLU A 213 15.76 -27.32 -1.69
CA GLU A 213 15.50 -28.70 -2.11
C GLU A 213 14.24 -28.80 -3.00
N ARG A 214 13.18 -28.03 -2.68
CA ARG A 214 11.86 -28.08 -3.31
C ARG A 214 11.50 -26.85 -4.14
N PHE A 215 12.04 -25.69 -3.83
CA PHE A 215 11.64 -24.39 -4.35
C PHE A 215 12.82 -23.61 -4.94
N GLN A 216 12.51 -22.55 -5.63
CA GLN A 216 13.40 -21.43 -5.92
C GLN A 216 12.88 -20.21 -5.17
N VAL A 217 13.75 -19.31 -4.75
CA VAL A 217 13.36 -18.17 -3.89
C VAL A 217 13.87 -16.87 -4.47
N VAL A 218 12.95 -15.96 -4.83
CA VAL A 218 13.26 -14.56 -5.13
C VAL A 218 12.95 -13.68 -3.92
N HIS A 219 13.93 -12.88 -3.48
CA HIS A 219 13.86 -12.15 -2.23
C HIS A 219 14.07 -10.65 -2.41
N LEU A 220 13.03 -9.85 -2.22
CA LEU A 220 13.10 -8.39 -2.17
C LEU A 220 13.42 -7.97 -0.74
N CYS A 221 14.72 -7.84 -0.47
CA CYS A 221 15.26 -7.68 0.88
C CYS A 221 15.02 -6.28 1.47
N GLY A 222 14.84 -5.27 0.62
CA GLY A 222 14.84 -3.85 1.00
C GLY A 222 16.24 -3.23 0.94
N LYS A 223 16.27 -1.90 0.88
CA LYS A 223 17.50 -1.13 0.68
C LYS A 223 18.56 -1.43 1.74
N GLY A 224 19.78 -1.76 1.30
CA GLY A 224 20.94 -2.06 2.17
C GLY A 224 20.82 -3.38 2.94
N LYS A 225 19.93 -4.31 2.53
CA LYS A 225 19.68 -5.58 3.23
C LYS A 225 19.93 -6.82 2.39
N VAL A 226 20.52 -6.65 1.23
CA VAL A 226 21.08 -7.78 0.45
C VAL A 226 22.26 -8.35 1.22
N ASP A 227 22.38 -9.66 1.23
CA ASP A 227 23.49 -10.37 1.85
C ASP A 227 24.34 -11.03 0.75
N GLU A 228 25.54 -10.50 0.55
CA GLU A 228 26.44 -10.92 -0.53
C GLU A 228 26.92 -12.35 -0.40
N SER A 229 26.88 -12.94 0.81
CA SER A 229 27.26 -14.34 1.02
C SER A 229 26.38 -15.33 0.26
N PHE A 230 25.19 -14.90 -0.17
CA PHE A 230 24.23 -15.71 -0.92
C PHE A 230 24.26 -15.48 -2.44
N TYR A 231 25.13 -14.63 -2.98
CA TYR A 231 25.14 -14.32 -4.43
C TYR A 231 25.38 -15.54 -5.34
N SER A 232 26.11 -16.54 -4.86
CA SER A 232 26.39 -17.76 -5.63
C SER A 232 25.44 -18.92 -5.32
N THR A 233 24.33 -18.67 -4.60
CA THR A 233 23.42 -19.72 -4.18
C THR A 233 22.44 -20.06 -5.31
N THR A 234 22.59 -21.22 -5.91
CA THR A 234 21.71 -21.69 -7.00
C THR A 234 20.25 -21.80 -6.53
N GLY A 235 19.33 -21.17 -7.27
CA GLY A 235 17.90 -21.16 -6.93
C GLY A 235 17.49 -20.07 -5.94
N TYR A 236 18.42 -19.19 -5.54
CA TYR A 236 18.15 -18.03 -4.71
C TYR A 236 18.61 -16.75 -5.39
N TYR A 237 17.73 -15.74 -5.47
CA TYR A 237 18.06 -14.46 -6.05
C TYR A 237 17.54 -13.31 -5.18
N GLN A 238 18.35 -12.26 -5.01
CA GLN A 238 18.05 -11.13 -4.12
C GLN A 238 18.01 -9.81 -4.89
N PHE A 239 17.05 -8.96 -4.52
CA PHE A 239 16.98 -7.55 -4.93
C PHE A 239 16.87 -6.65 -3.72
N GLU A 240 17.51 -5.48 -3.74
CA GLU A 240 17.20 -4.41 -2.79
C GLU A 240 15.81 -3.84 -3.02
N TYR A 241 15.54 -3.52 -4.27
CA TYR A 241 14.31 -2.92 -4.75
C TYR A 241 14.14 -3.24 -6.24
N ILE A 242 12.90 -3.39 -6.67
CA ILE A 242 12.54 -3.55 -8.07
C ILE A 242 11.19 -2.86 -8.31
N ASP A 243 10.98 -2.29 -9.48
CA ASP A 243 9.75 -1.56 -9.81
C ASP A 243 9.12 -2.09 -11.11
N LYS A 244 9.74 -1.82 -12.25
CA LYS A 244 9.14 -2.15 -13.56
C LYS A 244 8.95 -3.65 -13.78
N GLU A 245 9.90 -4.45 -13.33
CA GLU A 245 9.90 -5.91 -13.48
C GLU A 245 9.19 -6.62 -12.32
N LEU A 246 8.68 -5.88 -11.33
CA LEU A 246 7.94 -6.44 -10.19
C LEU A 246 6.74 -7.28 -10.65
N LYS A 247 6.05 -6.85 -11.70
CA LYS A 247 4.95 -7.60 -12.32
C LYS A 247 5.37 -9.00 -12.80
N ASP A 248 6.57 -9.10 -13.37
CA ASP A 248 7.09 -10.37 -13.90
C ASP A 248 7.50 -11.31 -12.77
N LEU A 249 8.06 -10.76 -11.68
CA LEU A 249 8.31 -11.54 -10.47
C LEU A 249 7.01 -12.04 -9.82
N PHE A 250 5.97 -11.20 -9.74
CA PHE A 250 4.67 -11.68 -9.31
C PHE A 250 4.09 -12.75 -10.24
N ALA A 251 4.26 -12.64 -11.56
CA ALA A 251 3.83 -13.67 -12.50
C ALA A 251 4.61 -14.98 -12.31
N ALA A 252 5.91 -14.90 -12.00
CA ALA A 252 6.76 -16.06 -11.73
C ALA A 252 6.42 -16.76 -10.41
N ALA A 253 6.04 -16.00 -9.38
CA ALA A 253 5.79 -16.53 -8.04
C ALA A 253 4.56 -17.45 -7.98
N ASP A 254 4.73 -18.61 -7.35
CA ASP A 254 3.66 -19.56 -7.04
C ASP A 254 3.03 -19.26 -5.68
N ILE A 255 3.83 -18.81 -4.70
CA ILE A 255 3.40 -18.30 -3.39
C ILE A 255 4.23 -17.09 -3.00
N VAL A 256 3.67 -16.26 -2.11
CA VAL A 256 4.34 -15.03 -1.64
C VAL A 256 4.42 -15.01 -0.11
N ILE A 257 5.56 -14.64 0.44
CA ILE A 257 5.75 -14.34 1.86
C ILE A 257 5.83 -12.81 1.99
N SER A 258 4.97 -12.20 2.81
CA SER A 258 4.87 -10.75 2.89
C SER A 258 4.57 -10.25 4.30
N ARG A 259 4.89 -8.97 4.54
CA ARG A 259 4.26 -8.21 5.64
C ARG A 259 2.79 -7.91 5.31
N ALA A 260 1.99 -7.60 6.33
CA ALA A 260 0.55 -7.34 6.18
C ALA A 260 0.20 -5.86 6.07
N GLY A 261 1.01 -5.08 5.34
CA GLY A 261 0.65 -3.70 4.99
C GLY A 261 -0.53 -3.67 4.03
N ALA A 262 -1.50 -2.79 4.26
CA ALA A 262 -2.76 -2.79 3.53
C ALA A 262 -2.60 -2.81 1.99
N ASN A 263 -1.73 -1.96 1.43
CA ASN A 263 -1.55 -1.96 -0.03
C ASN A 263 -1.01 -3.30 -0.54
N ALA A 264 0.01 -3.86 0.14
CA ALA A 264 0.62 -5.12 -0.29
C ALA A 264 -0.39 -6.28 -0.30
N ILE A 265 -1.19 -6.43 0.76
CA ILE A 265 -2.16 -7.53 0.83
C ILE A 265 -3.28 -7.38 -0.20
N PHE A 266 -3.70 -6.15 -0.52
CA PHE A 266 -4.67 -5.91 -1.59
C PHE A 266 -4.08 -6.08 -3.00
N GLU A 267 -2.79 -5.81 -3.21
CA GLU A 267 -2.08 -6.19 -4.43
C GLU A 267 -2.07 -7.72 -4.59
N LEU A 268 -1.75 -8.47 -3.53
CA LEU A 268 -1.78 -9.93 -3.54
C LEU A 268 -3.18 -10.48 -3.81
N LEU A 269 -4.22 -9.87 -3.21
CA LEU A 269 -5.62 -10.23 -3.45
C LEU A 269 -5.99 -10.02 -4.91
N SER A 270 -5.65 -8.87 -5.50
CA SER A 270 -5.97 -8.55 -6.90
C SER A 270 -5.29 -9.49 -7.88
N LEU A 271 -4.08 -9.92 -7.56
CA LEU A 271 -3.30 -10.90 -8.34
C LEU A 271 -3.70 -12.34 -8.02
N SER A 272 -4.59 -12.55 -7.05
CA SER A 272 -4.96 -13.88 -6.54
C SER A 272 -3.75 -14.74 -6.17
N LYS A 273 -2.73 -14.13 -5.54
CA LYS A 273 -1.49 -14.79 -5.15
C LYS A 273 -1.60 -15.39 -3.76
N PRO A 274 -1.53 -16.73 -3.63
CA PRO A 274 -1.48 -17.39 -2.33
C PRO A 274 -0.34 -16.83 -1.50
N ASN A 275 -0.61 -16.50 -0.24
CA ASN A 275 0.38 -15.78 0.53
C ASN A 275 0.39 -16.15 2.01
N LEU A 276 1.60 -16.09 2.60
CA LEU A 276 1.87 -16.16 4.02
C LEU A 276 2.16 -14.75 4.52
N LEU A 277 1.31 -14.24 5.39
CA LEU A 277 1.49 -12.94 6.00
C LEU A 277 2.21 -13.09 7.35
N ILE A 278 3.30 -12.34 7.51
CA ILE A 278 4.02 -12.19 8.78
C ILE A 278 3.87 -10.72 9.20
N PRO A 279 2.83 -10.38 9.98
CA PRO A 279 2.56 -8.99 10.34
C PRO A 279 3.64 -8.43 11.26
N LEU A 280 3.88 -7.11 11.21
CA LEU A 280 4.70 -6.42 12.20
C LEU A 280 4.07 -6.55 13.58
N PRO A 281 4.85 -6.88 14.63
CA PRO A 281 4.34 -6.98 15.99
C PRO A 281 3.84 -5.63 16.52
N ALA A 282 2.95 -5.67 17.51
CA ALA A 282 2.31 -4.48 18.08
C ALA A 282 3.32 -3.48 18.65
N GLY A 283 4.45 -3.95 19.19
CA GLY A 283 5.53 -3.11 19.71
C GLY A 283 6.25 -2.28 18.63
N ALA A 284 6.30 -2.77 17.39
CA ALA A 284 6.94 -2.10 16.26
C ALA A 284 5.97 -1.28 15.39
N SER A 285 4.66 -1.45 15.59
CA SER A 285 3.61 -0.79 14.81
C SER A 285 2.43 -0.36 15.71
N ARG A 286 1.34 0.10 15.12
CA ARG A 286 0.07 0.36 15.84
C ARG A 286 -0.81 -0.89 15.98
N GLY A 287 -0.31 -2.05 15.55
CA GLY A 287 -1.09 -3.27 15.43
C GLY A 287 -1.94 -3.33 14.16
N ASP A 288 -1.89 -2.33 13.29
CA ASP A 288 -2.69 -2.27 12.06
C ASP A 288 -2.44 -3.52 11.19
N GLN A 289 -1.16 -3.95 11.05
CA GLN A 289 -0.84 -5.11 10.23
C GLN A 289 -1.39 -6.43 10.81
N ILE A 290 -1.46 -6.55 12.15
CA ILE A 290 -2.04 -7.72 12.80
C ILE A 290 -3.54 -7.80 12.47
N LEU A 291 -4.24 -6.68 12.56
CA LEU A 291 -5.66 -6.59 12.25
C LEU A 291 -5.94 -6.84 10.76
N ASN A 292 -5.14 -6.25 9.88
CA ASN A 292 -5.21 -6.47 8.44
C ASN A 292 -5.02 -7.96 8.09
N ALA A 293 -3.99 -8.60 8.65
CA ALA A 293 -3.70 -10.01 8.45
C ALA A 293 -4.83 -10.90 8.94
N GLU A 294 -5.38 -10.60 10.13
CA GLU A 294 -6.47 -11.37 10.71
C GLU A 294 -7.76 -11.27 9.89
N SER A 295 -8.09 -10.09 9.35
CA SER A 295 -9.21 -9.94 8.42
C SER A 295 -9.04 -10.80 7.17
N PHE A 296 -7.83 -10.82 6.59
CA PHE A 296 -7.54 -11.65 5.41
C PHE A 296 -7.55 -13.15 5.73
N ARG A 297 -7.06 -13.55 6.90
CA ARG A 297 -7.14 -14.92 7.39
C ARG A 297 -8.58 -15.41 7.53
N LYS A 298 -9.44 -14.60 8.18
CA LYS A 298 -10.87 -14.92 8.36
C LYS A 298 -11.62 -15.06 7.04
N GLN A 299 -11.24 -14.28 6.04
CA GLN A 299 -11.81 -14.34 4.70
C GLN A 299 -11.23 -15.48 3.82
N GLY A 300 -10.23 -16.22 4.32
CA GLY A 300 -9.59 -17.31 3.59
C GLY A 300 -8.65 -16.83 2.47
N PHE A 301 -8.19 -15.58 2.50
CA PHE A 301 -7.29 -15.03 1.49
C PHE A 301 -5.83 -15.28 1.77
N SER A 302 -5.47 -15.45 3.05
CA SER A 302 -4.07 -15.56 3.48
C SER A 302 -3.89 -16.55 4.61
N MET A 303 -2.75 -17.20 4.63
CA MET A 303 -2.21 -17.83 5.83
C MET A 303 -1.48 -16.77 6.65
N VAL A 304 -1.51 -16.87 7.97
CA VAL A 304 -0.86 -15.91 8.88
C VAL A 304 0.02 -16.65 9.86
N LEU A 305 1.24 -16.16 10.05
CA LEU A 305 2.18 -16.60 11.08
C LEU A 305 2.64 -15.34 11.84
N SER A 306 2.45 -15.31 13.16
CA SER A 306 2.90 -14.17 13.96
C SER A 306 4.43 -14.13 14.05
N GLU A 307 5.01 -12.93 14.17
CA GLU A 307 6.48 -12.80 14.29
C GLU A 307 6.98 -13.39 15.62
N GLU A 308 6.15 -13.45 16.65
CA GLU A 308 6.45 -14.07 17.93
C GLU A 308 6.54 -15.62 17.83
N GLU A 309 5.81 -16.22 16.90
CA GLU A 309 5.80 -17.68 16.65
C GLU A 309 6.82 -18.08 15.56
N LEU A 310 7.57 -17.11 15.02
CA LEU A 310 8.49 -17.33 13.90
C LEU A 310 9.71 -18.12 14.37
N SER A 311 9.84 -19.33 13.87
CA SER A 311 11.01 -20.22 14.02
C SER A 311 11.30 -20.90 12.69
N ASP A 312 12.46 -21.51 12.57
CA ASP A 312 12.83 -22.26 11.36
C ASP A 312 11.80 -23.34 11.02
N GLU A 313 11.35 -24.09 12.02
CA GLU A 313 10.36 -25.14 11.86
C GLU A 313 8.98 -24.60 11.48
N SER A 314 8.47 -23.61 12.23
CA SER A 314 7.13 -23.03 11.99
C SER A 314 7.04 -22.36 10.62
N LEU A 315 8.11 -21.64 10.21
CA LEU A 315 8.16 -20.98 8.90
C LEU A 315 8.19 -22.01 7.77
N TYR A 316 9.05 -23.04 7.87
CA TYR A 316 9.14 -24.08 6.85
C TYR A 316 7.81 -24.84 6.67
N LEU A 317 7.19 -25.25 7.78
CA LEU A 317 5.90 -25.93 7.77
C LEU A 317 4.79 -25.04 7.19
N ALA A 318 4.74 -23.76 7.56
CA ALA A 318 3.76 -22.82 7.02
C ALA A 318 3.91 -22.65 5.50
N ILE A 319 5.15 -22.53 5.00
CA ILE A 319 5.44 -22.42 3.56
C ILE A 319 4.98 -23.69 2.81
N CYS A 320 5.33 -24.89 3.31
CA CYS A 320 4.91 -26.14 2.70
C CYS A 320 3.39 -26.27 2.68
N ASN A 321 2.74 -26.00 3.80
CA ASN A 321 1.27 -26.05 3.94
C ASN A 321 0.59 -25.06 2.98
N LEU A 322 1.05 -23.80 2.93
CA LEU A 322 0.52 -22.81 1.98
C LEU A 322 0.66 -23.29 0.53
N TYR A 323 1.82 -23.84 0.18
CA TYR A 323 2.05 -24.32 -1.19
C TYR A 323 1.12 -25.50 -1.56
N GLU A 324 0.90 -26.43 -0.64
CA GLU A 324 -0.01 -27.58 -0.84
C GLU A 324 -1.46 -27.12 -1.05
N HIS A 325 -1.93 -26.13 -0.27
CA HIS A 325 -3.31 -25.61 -0.33
C HIS A 325 -3.46 -24.36 -1.22
N ARG A 326 -2.44 -23.97 -2.01
CA ARG A 326 -2.44 -22.73 -2.80
C ARG A 326 -3.63 -22.57 -3.74
N ALA A 327 -4.17 -23.67 -4.25
CA ALA A 327 -5.32 -23.63 -5.13
C ALA A 327 -6.60 -23.13 -4.42
N GLU A 328 -6.75 -23.49 -3.14
CA GLU A 328 -7.90 -23.07 -2.31
C GLU A 328 -7.84 -21.56 -2.05
N TYR A 329 -6.67 -21.03 -1.65
CA TYR A 329 -6.46 -19.60 -1.47
C TYR A 329 -6.71 -18.82 -2.77
N THR A 330 -6.16 -19.30 -3.89
CA THR A 330 -6.40 -18.68 -5.21
C THR A 330 -7.89 -18.64 -5.57
N ALA A 331 -8.60 -19.76 -5.36
CA ALA A 331 -10.04 -19.84 -5.66
C ALA A 331 -10.85 -18.89 -4.77
N CYS A 332 -10.50 -18.78 -3.48
CA CYS A 332 -11.16 -17.86 -2.55
C CYS A 332 -10.95 -16.40 -2.95
N MET A 333 -9.71 -16.00 -3.25
CA MET A 333 -9.38 -14.65 -3.68
C MET A 333 -10.06 -14.26 -5.01
N LYS A 334 -10.11 -15.17 -5.99
CA LYS A 334 -10.80 -14.93 -7.28
C LYS A 334 -12.29 -14.65 -7.12
N LYS A 335 -12.95 -15.25 -6.13
CA LYS A 335 -14.38 -14.95 -5.84
C LYS A 335 -14.58 -13.54 -5.28
N ALA A 336 -13.57 -13.01 -4.58
CA ALA A 336 -13.61 -11.69 -3.95
C ALA A 336 -13.10 -10.56 -4.87
N SER A 337 -12.32 -10.87 -5.90
CA SER A 337 -11.64 -9.89 -6.77
C SER A 337 -12.53 -9.18 -7.79
N GLY A 338 -13.86 -9.16 -7.60
CA GLY A 338 -14.81 -8.53 -8.55
C GLY A 338 -14.98 -7.01 -8.41
N ILE A 339 -14.32 -6.36 -7.46
CA ILE A 339 -14.47 -4.91 -7.22
C ILE A 339 -13.43 -4.14 -8.03
N ASP A 340 -13.88 -3.36 -9.00
CA ASP A 340 -13.03 -2.36 -9.68
C ASP A 340 -12.90 -1.11 -8.79
N SER A 341 -11.94 -1.15 -7.89
CA SER A 341 -11.70 -0.08 -6.92
C SER A 341 -11.48 1.28 -7.57
N ILE A 342 -10.79 1.31 -8.72
CA ILE A 342 -10.49 2.56 -9.43
C ILE A 342 -11.80 3.17 -9.97
N ARG A 343 -12.62 2.39 -10.66
CA ARG A 343 -13.90 2.88 -11.20
C ARG A 343 -14.85 3.32 -10.10
N GLN A 344 -14.93 2.58 -9.00
CA GLN A 344 -15.79 2.97 -7.87
C GLN A 344 -15.36 4.29 -7.23
N ILE A 345 -14.06 4.49 -7.00
CA ILE A 345 -13.56 5.73 -6.42
C ILE A 345 -13.74 6.90 -7.40
N VAL A 346 -13.47 6.70 -8.67
CA VAL A 346 -13.69 7.72 -9.71
C VAL A 346 -15.17 8.08 -9.84
N SER A 347 -16.09 7.13 -9.72
CA SER A 347 -17.53 7.40 -9.66
C SER A 347 -17.90 8.31 -8.49
N LEU A 348 -17.38 8.03 -7.28
CA LEU A 348 -17.60 8.88 -6.11
C LEU A 348 -17.01 10.30 -6.29
N ILE A 349 -15.85 10.41 -6.97
CA ILE A 349 -15.24 11.71 -7.30
C ILE A 349 -16.15 12.46 -8.30
N ASN A 350 -16.69 11.78 -9.32
CA ASN A 350 -17.60 12.36 -10.29
C ASN A 350 -18.89 12.89 -9.65
N GLU A 351 -19.47 12.10 -8.73
CA GLU A 351 -20.67 12.50 -7.97
C GLU A 351 -20.42 13.73 -7.09
N ALA A 352 -19.25 13.80 -6.46
CA ALA A 352 -18.91 14.91 -5.57
C ALA A 352 -18.52 16.18 -6.34
N SER A 353 -18.16 16.09 -7.62
CA SER A 353 -17.74 17.23 -8.46
C SER A 353 -18.89 17.86 -9.25
N LEU A 354 -20.15 17.44 -9.02
CA LEU A 354 -21.36 18.01 -9.60
C LEU A 354 -21.82 19.23 -8.81
#